data_35bc1cc177eee8053fd310bcad9286a8
#
_entry.id   35bc1cc177eee8053fd310bcad9286a8
#
_cell.length_a   1.000
_cell.length_b   1.000
_cell.length_c   1.000
_cell.angle_alpha   90.00
_cell.angle_beta   90.00
_cell.angle_gamma   90.00
#
_symmetry.space_group_name_H-M   'P 1'
#
loop_
_entity.id
_entity.type
_entity.pdbx_description
1 polymer ?
#
loop_
_entity_poly.entity_id
_entity_poly.type
_entity_poly.pdbx_seq_one_letter_code
_entity_poly.pdbx_strand_id
1 'polypeptide(L)'
;MKHDKIVLTEEKIKQLAEISLHPLFTPFPQSIEDSYKFGWSRGLVMYIETILHGNWYKWLKISNKGEWDSNDPYPQIELSPSGSDEVRKMLKKSFEPLQYKGIRSYEFLSWIGYALGISWFEKPNIDEQSWKHLYETFNFDLFLQYPSDYLSLFLAENGSSGHLDYFPTPLQITIAMNRMLECEDEVKSITDLVYEPCVGTGAMVLPSRSLNVVASDLSHLMVRAAAIQAFLYKPSMLYVPRPIIGLHADTEELRINKYFDFNVDSRIYCGDSLLGEFTCPKNIFLEGSEFVDVFFHPLDLEKHEIYLYEDELSKPWQSLSFEIQKKIVAAMAKEIQPDKTLTNPPFNAKIPKHEKEHMDEIIKRNQVFIEARKSRERLSMFQQIEKEVENKIELITTDYKGVSREQLMFAF
;
A
#
# COMPACT_ATOMS: atom_id res chain seq x y z
N MET A 1 -33.63 4.07 14.07
CA MET A 1 -33.77 3.08 12.99
C MET A 1 -33.92 1.71 13.64
N LYS A 2 -34.84 0.86 13.17
CA LYS A 2 -34.92 -0.54 13.60
C LYS A 2 -33.61 -1.19 13.20
N HIS A 3 -32.87 -1.74 14.15
CA HIS A 3 -31.76 -2.64 13.87
C HIS A 3 -32.36 -3.87 13.16
N ASP A 4 -32.30 -3.89 11.85
CA ASP A 4 -32.52 -5.13 11.14
C ASP A 4 -31.51 -6.12 11.69
N LYS A 5 -32.01 -7.22 12.26
CA LYS A 5 -31.16 -8.28 12.79
C LYS A 5 -30.29 -8.77 11.63
N ILE A 6 -29.00 -8.52 11.67
CA ILE A 6 -28.04 -9.09 10.71
C ILE A 6 -28.12 -10.61 10.92
N VAL A 7 -28.69 -11.29 9.95
CA VAL A 7 -28.71 -12.76 9.94
C VAL A 7 -27.37 -13.21 9.38
N LEU A 8 -26.53 -13.77 10.25
CA LEU A 8 -25.23 -14.29 9.81
C LEU A 8 -25.43 -15.59 9.03
N THR A 9 -24.91 -15.65 7.81
CA THR A 9 -24.83 -16.88 7.02
C THR A 9 -23.79 -17.83 7.62
N GLU A 10 -23.87 -19.11 7.30
CA GLU A 10 -22.87 -20.12 7.72
C GLU A 10 -21.46 -19.72 7.26
N GLU A 11 -21.36 -19.23 6.03
CA GLU A 11 -20.10 -18.72 5.48
C GLU A 11 -19.55 -17.56 6.32
N LYS A 12 -20.41 -16.59 6.71
CA LYS A 12 -19.99 -15.47 7.53
C LYS A 12 -19.55 -15.90 8.93
N ILE A 13 -20.23 -16.88 9.52
CA ILE A 13 -19.82 -17.47 10.81
C ILE A 13 -18.44 -18.12 10.70
N LYS A 14 -18.17 -18.83 9.62
CA LYS A 14 -16.85 -19.42 9.34
C LYS A 14 -15.78 -18.33 9.21
N GLN A 15 -16.04 -17.28 8.43
CA GLN A 15 -15.13 -16.15 8.29
C GLN A 15 -14.80 -15.51 9.64
N LEU A 16 -15.80 -15.30 10.51
CA LEU A 16 -15.61 -14.75 11.85
C LEU A 16 -14.79 -15.67 12.76
N ALA A 17 -15.00 -16.96 12.68
CA ALA A 17 -14.21 -17.93 13.43
C ALA A 17 -12.73 -17.91 12.97
N GLU A 18 -12.49 -17.92 11.67
CA GLU A 18 -11.13 -17.91 11.11
C GLU A 18 -10.39 -16.61 11.48
N ILE A 19 -11.02 -15.45 11.35
CA ILE A 19 -10.36 -14.15 11.68
C ILE A 19 -10.08 -14.03 13.19
N SER A 20 -10.95 -14.58 14.04
CA SER A 20 -10.77 -14.55 15.49
C SER A 20 -9.59 -15.37 15.98
N LEU A 21 -9.10 -16.29 15.16
CA LEU A 21 -7.90 -17.10 15.45
C LEU A 21 -6.61 -16.45 14.92
N HIS A 22 -6.73 -15.36 14.17
CA HIS A 22 -5.58 -14.71 13.56
C HIS A 22 -4.73 -13.97 14.63
N PRO A 23 -3.38 -13.98 14.55
CA PRO A 23 -2.50 -13.32 15.52
C PRO A 23 -2.75 -11.81 15.70
N LEU A 24 -3.24 -11.12 14.68
CA LEU A 24 -3.64 -9.71 14.78
C LEU A 24 -4.90 -9.49 15.61
N PHE A 25 -5.71 -10.51 15.83
CA PHE A 25 -6.97 -10.36 16.53
C PHE A 25 -6.77 -10.17 18.02
N THR A 26 -7.27 -9.08 18.58
CA THR A 26 -7.21 -8.80 20.01
C THR A 26 -8.53 -9.12 20.69
N PRO A 27 -8.53 -9.49 21.97
CA PRO A 27 -9.77 -9.65 22.73
C PRO A 27 -10.61 -8.37 22.73
N PHE A 28 -11.93 -8.52 22.74
CA PHE A 28 -12.82 -7.36 22.84
C PHE A 28 -12.67 -6.67 24.18
N PRO A 29 -12.61 -5.34 24.22
CA PRO A 29 -12.50 -4.61 25.47
C PRO A 29 -13.78 -4.82 26.30
N GLN A 30 -13.64 -5.14 27.57
CA GLN A 30 -14.75 -5.30 28.52
C GLN A 30 -14.88 -4.11 29.46
N SER A 31 -13.84 -3.31 29.55
CA SER A 31 -13.77 -2.17 30.45
C SER A 31 -12.86 -1.07 29.89
N ILE A 32 -12.87 0.09 30.54
CA ILE A 32 -11.96 1.19 30.17
C ILE A 32 -10.49 0.81 30.43
N GLU A 33 -10.21 -0.03 31.42
CA GLU A 33 -8.87 -0.51 31.72
C GLU A 33 -8.27 -1.30 30.55
N ASP A 34 -9.11 -2.03 29.84
CA ASP A 34 -8.69 -2.72 28.61
C ASP A 34 -8.29 -1.75 27.51
N SER A 35 -8.89 -0.58 27.46
CA SER A 35 -8.57 0.44 26.47
C SER A 35 -7.17 1.05 26.61
N TYR A 36 -6.50 0.86 27.75
CA TYR A 36 -5.13 1.29 27.93
C TYR A 36 -4.10 0.35 27.30
N LYS A 37 -4.54 -0.82 26.81
CA LYS A 37 -3.68 -1.78 26.08
C LYS A 37 -3.56 -1.40 24.62
N PHE A 38 -2.36 -1.61 24.06
CA PHE A 38 -2.16 -1.39 22.64
C PHE A 38 -3.05 -2.31 21.79
N GLY A 39 -3.71 -1.73 20.77
CA GLY A 39 -4.59 -2.48 19.88
C GLY A 39 -5.89 -2.99 20.52
N TRP A 40 -6.33 -2.35 21.60
CA TRP A 40 -7.50 -2.79 22.37
C TRP A 40 -8.80 -2.87 21.57
N SER A 41 -8.95 -2.06 20.52
CA SER A 41 -10.15 -2.07 19.66
C SER A 41 -9.96 -2.88 18.37
N ARG A 42 -8.73 -3.32 18.06
CA ARG A 42 -8.38 -3.94 16.79
C ARG A 42 -9.25 -5.17 16.47
N GLY A 43 -9.35 -6.10 17.39
CA GLY A 43 -10.15 -7.31 17.19
C GLY A 43 -11.63 -7.01 16.99
N LEU A 44 -12.19 -6.07 17.78
CA LEU A 44 -13.58 -5.64 17.62
C LEU A 44 -13.82 -5.00 16.25
N VAL A 45 -12.92 -4.12 15.80
CA VAL A 45 -13.02 -3.45 14.49
C VAL A 45 -12.92 -4.48 13.36
N MET A 46 -11.96 -5.40 13.42
CA MET A 46 -11.80 -6.48 12.43
C MET A 46 -13.03 -7.40 12.39
N TYR A 47 -13.62 -7.67 13.54
CA TYR A 47 -14.84 -8.50 13.64
C TYR A 47 -16.04 -7.84 12.98
N ILE A 48 -16.30 -6.57 13.30
CA ILE A 48 -17.41 -5.80 12.71
C ILE A 48 -17.19 -5.58 11.22
N GLU A 49 -15.98 -5.25 10.83
CA GLU A 49 -15.61 -5.11 9.41
C GLU A 49 -15.87 -6.42 8.64
N THR A 50 -15.51 -7.55 9.22
CA THR A 50 -15.77 -8.86 8.61
C THR A 50 -17.26 -9.13 8.45
N ILE A 51 -18.10 -8.71 9.41
CA ILE A 51 -19.56 -8.82 9.27
C ILE A 51 -20.06 -7.97 8.10
N LEU A 52 -19.63 -6.72 8.02
CA LEU A 52 -20.16 -5.74 7.08
C LEU A 52 -19.60 -5.92 5.65
N HIS A 53 -18.29 -6.10 5.52
CA HIS A 53 -17.57 -6.04 4.24
C HIS A 53 -16.70 -7.27 3.97
N GLY A 54 -16.03 -7.80 4.98
CA GLY A 54 -15.11 -8.93 4.88
C GLY A 54 -13.80 -8.60 4.18
N ASN A 55 -13.42 -7.32 4.15
CA ASN A 55 -12.22 -6.84 3.48
C ASN A 55 -10.95 -7.32 4.18
N TRP A 56 -10.89 -7.22 5.52
CA TRP A 56 -9.81 -7.79 6.33
C TRP A 56 -9.67 -9.29 6.15
N TYR A 57 -10.76 -10.02 6.19
CA TYR A 57 -10.75 -11.46 6.00
C TYR A 57 -10.19 -11.85 4.63
N LYS A 58 -10.66 -11.21 3.57
CA LYS A 58 -10.16 -11.45 2.20
C LYS A 58 -8.69 -11.11 2.08
N TRP A 59 -8.26 -9.96 2.62
CA TRP A 59 -6.86 -9.54 2.58
C TRP A 59 -5.95 -10.51 3.32
N LEU A 60 -6.32 -10.94 4.52
CA LEU A 60 -5.52 -11.91 5.28
C LEU A 60 -5.40 -13.26 4.57
N LYS A 61 -6.43 -13.69 3.82
CA LYS A 61 -6.33 -14.89 2.98
C LYS A 61 -5.29 -14.73 1.86
N ILE A 62 -5.35 -13.63 1.13
CA ILE A 62 -4.37 -13.31 0.09
C ILE A 62 -2.97 -13.23 0.71
N SER A 63 -2.85 -12.52 1.82
CA SER A 63 -1.61 -12.37 2.56
C SER A 63 -1.01 -13.70 2.97
N ASN A 64 -1.80 -14.61 3.54
CA ASN A 64 -1.35 -15.94 3.93
C ASN A 64 -0.95 -16.84 2.75
N LYS A 65 -1.57 -16.63 1.59
CA LYS A 65 -1.24 -17.31 0.34
C LYS A 65 0.03 -16.75 -0.29
N GLY A 66 0.31 -15.46 -0.10
CA GLY A 66 1.47 -14.77 -0.63
C GLY A 66 1.29 -14.19 -2.03
N GLU A 67 0.17 -14.43 -2.67
CA GLU A 67 -0.16 -13.93 -3.99
C GLU A 67 -1.68 -13.75 -4.12
N TRP A 68 -2.10 -12.94 -5.08
CA TRP A 68 -3.48 -12.85 -5.50
C TRP A 68 -3.65 -13.49 -6.88
N ASP A 69 -4.72 -14.24 -7.07
CA ASP A 69 -5.15 -14.73 -8.37
C ASP A 69 -6.63 -14.41 -8.63
N SER A 70 -7.08 -14.59 -9.87
CA SER A 70 -8.45 -14.26 -10.29
C SER A 70 -9.56 -15.05 -9.57
N ASN A 71 -9.21 -16.11 -8.87
CA ASN A 71 -10.16 -16.91 -8.07
C ASN A 71 -10.26 -16.40 -6.64
N ASP A 72 -9.32 -15.55 -6.21
CA ASP A 72 -9.35 -14.97 -4.87
C ASP A 72 -10.39 -13.85 -4.80
N PRO A 73 -11.18 -13.78 -3.72
CA PRO A 73 -12.11 -12.69 -3.54
C PRO A 73 -11.34 -11.37 -3.35
N TYR A 74 -11.72 -10.37 -4.13
CA TYR A 74 -11.07 -9.07 -4.09
C TYR A 74 -11.44 -8.27 -2.84
N PRO A 75 -10.47 -7.81 -2.02
CA PRO A 75 -10.69 -7.03 -0.83
C PRO A 75 -10.90 -5.55 -1.18
N GLN A 76 -12.13 -5.13 -1.33
CA GLN A 76 -12.50 -3.74 -1.58
C GLN A 76 -13.73 -3.34 -0.77
N ILE A 77 -13.72 -2.11 -0.27
CA ILE A 77 -14.88 -1.43 0.33
C ILE A 77 -15.32 -0.32 -0.61
N GLU A 78 -16.61 -0.25 -0.86
CA GLU A 78 -17.20 0.86 -1.60
C GLU A 78 -17.28 2.09 -0.71
N LEU A 79 -16.60 3.17 -1.11
CA LEU A 79 -16.57 4.42 -0.37
C LEU A 79 -17.72 5.34 -0.82
N SER A 80 -18.48 5.84 0.14
CA SER A 80 -19.54 6.83 -0.12
C SER A 80 -18.94 8.23 -0.27
N PRO A 81 -19.11 8.89 -1.43
CA PRO A 81 -18.59 10.23 -1.63
C PRO A 81 -19.13 11.29 -0.66
N SER A 82 -20.36 11.14 -0.21
CA SER A 82 -21.00 12.10 0.70
C SER A 82 -20.72 11.79 2.18
N GLY A 83 -20.34 10.56 2.48
CA GLY A 83 -20.19 10.11 3.86
C GLY A 83 -21.48 10.20 4.68
N SER A 84 -21.35 10.21 6.01
CA SER A 84 -22.46 10.29 6.96
C SER A 84 -22.28 11.45 7.94
N ASP A 85 -23.37 12.17 8.20
CA ASP A 85 -23.39 13.21 9.23
C ASP A 85 -23.29 12.64 10.66
N GLU A 86 -23.66 11.39 10.85
CA GLU A 86 -23.51 10.71 12.15
C GLU A 86 -22.03 10.54 12.50
N VAL A 87 -21.19 10.16 11.52
CA VAL A 87 -19.73 10.06 11.71
C VAL A 87 -19.14 11.44 11.98
N ARG A 88 -19.52 12.47 11.21
CA ARG A 88 -19.03 13.84 11.44
C ARG A 88 -19.38 14.36 12.81
N LYS A 89 -20.62 14.16 13.25
CA LYS A 89 -21.09 14.54 14.59
C LYS A 89 -20.34 13.78 15.69
N MET A 90 -20.08 12.49 15.49
CA MET A 90 -19.30 11.67 16.41
C MET A 90 -17.86 12.20 16.52
N LEU A 91 -17.18 12.46 15.40
CA LEU A 91 -15.84 13.04 15.39
C LEU A 91 -15.79 14.37 16.13
N LYS A 92 -16.72 15.27 15.82
CA LYS A 92 -16.84 16.57 16.50
C LYS A 92 -17.06 16.41 17.99
N LYS A 93 -18.01 15.58 18.40
CA LYS A 93 -18.31 15.31 19.81
C LYS A 93 -17.12 14.74 20.56
N SER A 94 -16.35 13.88 19.93
CA SER A 94 -15.18 13.25 20.55
C SER A 94 -13.99 14.20 20.66
N PHE A 95 -13.78 15.09 19.67
CA PHE A 95 -12.58 15.91 19.61
C PHE A 95 -12.73 17.33 20.18
N GLU A 96 -13.88 17.98 20.01
CA GLU A 96 -14.09 19.39 20.42
C GLU A 96 -13.77 19.64 21.91
N PRO A 97 -14.19 18.79 22.88
CA PRO A 97 -13.82 18.97 24.28
C PRO A 97 -12.33 18.85 24.55
N LEU A 98 -11.59 18.08 23.73
CA LEU A 98 -10.15 17.91 23.85
C LEU A 98 -9.40 19.16 23.40
N GLN A 99 -9.89 19.84 22.35
CA GLN A 99 -9.31 21.10 21.87
C GLN A 99 -9.30 22.19 22.96
N TYR A 100 -10.36 22.29 23.75
CA TYR A 100 -10.44 23.24 24.89
C TYR A 100 -9.40 22.95 25.97
N LYS A 101 -8.89 21.71 26.04
CA LYS A 101 -7.81 21.29 26.94
C LYS A 101 -6.42 21.41 26.30
N GLY A 102 -6.34 21.93 25.07
CA GLY A 102 -5.09 22.06 24.33
C GLY A 102 -4.57 20.78 23.67
N ILE A 103 -5.38 19.71 23.66
CA ILE A 103 -5.07 18.46 22.94
C ILE A 103 -5.28 18.71 21.45
N ARG A 104 -4.28 18.35 20.63
CA ARG A 104 -4.29 18.62 19.19
C ARG A 104 -4.72 17.38 18.39
N SER A 105 -4.93 17.57 17.09
CA SER A 105 -5.30 16.51 16.17
C SER A 105 -4.27 15.36 16.15
N TYR A 106 -3.00 15.66 16.42
CA TYR A 106 -1.94 14.66 16.49
C TYR A 106 -2.18 13.63 17.61
N GLU A 107 -2.48 14.09 18.84
CA GLU A 107 -2.77 13.23 19.97
C GLU A 107 -4.09 12.45 19.76
N PHE A 108 -5.08 13.09 19.14
CA PHE A 108 -6.36 12.45 18.80
C PHE A 108 -6.16 11.30 17.80
N LEU A 109 -5.45 11.55 16.70
CA LEU A 109 -5.12 10.50 15.73
C LEU A 109 -4.22 9.42 16.35
N SER A 110 -3.30 9.82 17.25
CA SER A 110 -2.46 8.86 17.98
C SER A 110 -3.31 7.93 18.85
N TRP A 111 -4.34 8.43 19.51
CA TRP A 111 -5.27 7.61 20.28
C TRP A 111 -6.01 6.60 19.38
N ILE A 112 -6.51 7.04 18.22
CA ILE A 112 -7.21 6.18 17.27
C ILE A 112 -6.27 5.07 16.76
N GLY A 113 -5.08 5.44 16.28
CA GLY A 113 -4.12 4.46 15.75
C GLY A 113 -3.61 3.50 16.80
N TYR A 114 -3.41 3.96 18.04
CA TYR A 114 -3.09 3.12 19.20
C TYR A 114 -4.20 2.12 19.51
N ALA A 115 -5.47 2.57 19.48
CA ALA A 115 -6.63 1.70 19.68
C ALA A 115 -6.75 0.62 18.59
N LEU A 116 -6.44 0.96 17.35
CA LEU A 116 -6.41 0.03 16.22
C LEU A 116 -5.17 -0.90 16.23
N GLY A 117 -4.17 -0.60 17.05
CA GLY A 117 -2.94 -1.39 17.14
C GLY A 117 -2.08 -1.30 15.89
N ILE A 118 -2.03 -0.13 15.25
CA ILE A 118 -1.11 0.14 14.15
C ILE A 118 0.29 0.26 14.76
N SER A 119 1.23 -0.57 14.32
CA SER A 119 2.48 -0.90 15.04
C SER A 119 3.32 0.30 15.47
N TRP A 120 3.28 1.40 14.73
CA TRP A 120 4.11 2.59 14.97
C TRP A 120 3.37 3.74 15.66
N PHE A 121 2.15 3.50 16.17
CA PHE A 121 1.46 4.45 17.01
C PHE A 121 1.77 4.22 18.47
N GLU A 122 2.33 5.24 19.10
CA GLU A 122 2.59 5.24 20.52
C GLU A 122 1.35 5.63 21.32
N LYS A 123 1.35 5.25 22.60
CA LYS A 123 0.30 5.70 23.52
C LYS A 123 0.32 7.23 23.61
N PRO A 124 -0.79 7.93 23.27
CA PRO A 124 -0.82 9.39 23.32
C PRO A 124 -0.70 9.89 24.76
N ASN A 125 -0.03 11.03 24.91
CA ASN A 125 0.07 11.71 26.21
C ASN A 125 -1.15 12.58 26.44
N ILE A 126 -2.24 11.98 26.89
CA ILE A 126 -3.50 12.66 27.26
C ILE A 126 -3.90 12.26 28.67
N ASP A 127 -4.61 13.17 29.36
CA ASP A 127 -5.10 12.91 30.72
C ASP A 127 -6.19 11.82 30.74
N GLU A 128 -6.35 11.18 31.91
CA GLU A 128 -7.28 10.08 32.08
C GLU A 128 -8.73 10.46 31.78
N GLN A 129 -9.14 11.70 32.12
CA GLN A 129 -10.49 12.19 31.83
C GLN A 129 -10.75 12.34 30.34
N SER A 130 -9.73 12.82 29.59
CA SER A 130 -9.78 12.91 28.13
C SER A 130 -9.78 11.53 27.49
N TRP A 131 -9.00 10.58 28.02
CA TRP A 131 -9.03 9.19 27.56
C TRP A 131 -10.42 8.58 27.74
N LYS A 132 -10.99 8.72 28.94
CA LYS A 132 -12.35 8.22 29.25
C LYS A 132 -13.39 8.84 28.32
N HIS A 133 -13.32 10.14 28.08
CA HIS A 133 -14.21 10.83 27.15
C HIS A 133 -14.14 10.24 25.74
N LEU A 134 -12.93 10.00 25.23
CA LEU A 134 -12.76 9.37 23.93
C LEU A 134 -13.32 7.94 23.89
N TYR A 135 -13.04 7.15 24.91
CA TYR A 135 -13.55 5.78 25.03
C TYR A 135 -15.08 5.73 25.02
N GLU A 136 -15.74 6.68 25.66
CA GLU A 136 -17.20 6.75 25.76
C GLU A 136 -17.88 7.37 24.54
N THR A 137 -17.19 8.21 23.75
CA THR A 137 -17.81 8.99 22.68
C THR A 137 -17.39 8.57 21.28
N PHE A 138 -16.22 7.98 21.12
CA PHE A 138 -15.73 7.57 19.82
C PHE A 138 -16.28 6.18 19.45
N ASN A 139 -16.80 6.04 18.23
CA ASN A 139 -17.39 4.81 17.76
C ASN A 139 -16.83 4.40 16.41
N PHE A 140 -16.01 3.35 16.39
CA PHE A 140 -15.42 2.78 15.17
C PHE A 140 -16.48 2.17 14.23
N ASP A 141 -17.59 1.64 14.75
CA ASP A 141 -18.62 0.99 13.96
C ASP A 141 -19.21 1.93 12.92
N LEU A 142 -19.35 3.21 13.27
CA LEU A 142 -19.88 4.22 12.37
C LEU A 142 -19.01 4.42 11.12
N PHE A 143 -17.69 4.34 11.26
CA PHE A 143 -16.79 4.40 10.10
C PHE A 143 -17.00 3.22 9.16
N LEU A 144 -17.23 2.04 9.73
CA LEU A 144 -17.43 0.82 8.96
C LEU A 144 -18.83 0.74 8.34
N GLN A 145 -19.84 1.27 9.02
CA GLN A 145 -21.20 1.35 8.49
C GLN A 145 -21.33 2.34 7.35
N TYR A 146 -20.55 3.41 7.38
CA TYR A 146 -20.59 4.49 6.41
C TYR A 146 -19.18 4.80 5.88
N PRO A 147 -18.55 3.92 5.12
CA PRO A 147 -17.18 4.11 4.65
C PRO A 147 -17.03 5.36 3.78
N SER A 148 -16.12 6.25 4.15
CA SER A 148 -15.82 7.49 3.42
C SER A 148 -14.53 8.11 3.94
N ASP A 149 -14.02 9.11 3.22
CA ASP A 149 -12.88 9.92 3.66
C ASP A 149 -13.34 11.01 4.63
N TYR A 150 -13.35 10.71 5.91
CA TYR A 150 -13.72 11.66 6.95
C TYR A 150 -12.54 12.47 7.49
N LEU A 151 -11.33 11.89 7.45
CA LEU A 151 -10.18 12.54 8.06
C LEU A 151 -9.64 13.71 7.23
N SER A 152 -9.90 13.72 5.93
CA SER A 152 -9.59 14.88 5.07
C SER A 152 -10.26 16.16 5.57
N LEU A 153 -11.58 16.13 5.70
CA LEU A 153 -12.35 17.29 6.18
C LEU A 153 -12.04 17.60 7.63
N PHE A 154 -11.94 16.56 8.47
CA PHE A 154 -11.61 16.73 9.89
C PHE A 154 -10.28 17.48 10.08
N LEU A 155 -9.23 17.13 9.34
CA LEU A 155 -7.93 17.80 9.42
C LEU A 155 -7.91 19.17 8.75
N ALA A 156 -8.68 19.36 7.69
CA ALA A 156 -8.84 20.69 7.09
C ALA A 156 -9.47 21.69 8.07
N GLU A 157 -10.43 21.23 8.89
CA GLU A 157 -11.12 22.08 9.89
C GLU A 157 -10.31 22.24 11.20
N ASN A 158 -9.59 21.18 11.63
CA ASN A 158 -9.00 21.10 12.98
C ASN A 158 -7.49 20.92 12.97
N GLY A 159 -6.88 20.69 11.82
CA GLY A 159 -5.43 20.60 11.68
C GLY A 159 -4.80 21.97 11.84
N SER A 160 -3.56 22.00 12.29
CA SER A 160 -2.74 23.22 12.29
C SER A 160 -2.39 23.56 10.83
N SER A 161 -3.37 23.93 10.05
CA SER A 161 -3.31 24.14 8.60
C SER A 161 -2.38 25.28 8.18
N GLY A 162 -1.76 25.98 9.14
CA GLY A 162 -0.92 27.14 8.87
C GLY A 162 0.45 26.86 8.24
N HIS A 163 0.87 25.60 8.08
CA HIS A 163 2.23 25.29 7.60
C HIS A 163 2.33 24.37 6.39
N LEU A 164 1.25 23.69 5.97
CA LEU A 164 1.35 22.69 4.90
C LEU A 164 0.36 22.87 3.74
N ASP A 165 -0.40 23.96 3.67
CA ASP A 165 -1.37 24.23 2.59
C ASP A 165 -2.14 22.98 2.16
N TYR A 166 -2.67 22.21 3.15
CA TYR A 166 -3.40 20.97 2.87
C TYR A 166 -4.77 21.29 2.28
N PHE A 167 -4.98 20.82 1.05
CA PHE A 167 -6.24 20.91 0.34
C PHE A 167 -6.81 19.50 0.12
N PRO A 168 -7.87 19.12 0.83
CA PRO A 168 -8.48 17.82 0.66
C PRO A 168 -9.06 17.67 -0.75
N THR A 169 -8.71 16.58 -1.42
CA THR A 169 -9.30 16.25 -2.72
C THR A 169 -10.68 15.64 -2.51
N PRO A 170 -11.74 16.18 -3.11
CA PRO A 170 -13.08 15.59 -2.97
C PRO A 170 -13.10 14.13 -3.44
N LEU A 171 -13.73 13.25 -2.65
CA LEU A 171 -13.72 11.81 -2.89
C LEU A 171 -14.33 11.41 -4.25
N GLN A 172 -15.29 12.18 -4.77
CA GLN A 172 -15.82 11.98 -6.12
C GLN A 172 -14.75 12.10 -7.21
N ILE A 173 -13.85 13.08 -7.04
CA ILE A 173 -12.75 13.32 -7.99
C ILE A 173 -11.75 12.18 -7.89
N THR A 174 -11.39 11.76 -6.68
CA THR A 174 -10.43 10.66 -6.48
C THR A 174 -10.94 9.34 -7.04
N ILE A 175 -12.23 9.04 -6.86
CA ILE A 175 -12.87 7.87 -7.47
C ILE A 175 -12.81 7.95 -9.01
N ALA A 176 -13.11 9.11 -9.58
CA ALA A 176 -13.06 9.30 -11.04
C ALA A 176 -11.63 9.12 -11.58
N MET A 177 -10.64 9.71 -10.92
CA MET A 177 -9.23 9.59 -11.30
C MET A 177 -8.74 8.14 -11.22
N ASN A 178 -9.10 7.41 -10.17
CA ASN A 178 -8.75 6.00 -10.05
C ASN A 178 -9.35 5.17 -11.19
N ARG A 179 -10.62 5.39 -11.54
CA ARG A 179 -11.26 4.71 -12.68
C ARG A 179 -10.57 5.02 -14.03
N MET A 180 -10.04 6.22 -14.19
CA MET A 180 -9.26 6.57 -15.40
C MET A 180 -7.92 5.83 -15.48
N LEU A 181 -7.38 5.38 -14.36
CA LEU A 181 -6.13 4.61 -14.30
C LEU A 181 -6.37 3.10 -14.42
N GLU A 182 -7.61 2.64 -14.34
CA GLU A 182 -7.93 1.23 -14.53
C GLU A 182 -7.60 0.81 -15.97
N CYS A 183 -6.96 -0.36 -16.11
CA CYS A 183 -6.70 -0.97 -17.40
C CYS A 183 -7.88 -1.86 -17.79
N GLU A 184 -7.99 -2.19 -19.10
CA GLU A 184 -8.91 -3.24 -19.57
C GLU A 184 -8.54 -4.62 -18.96
N ASP A 185 -7.25 -4.84 -18.67
CA ASP A 185 -6.76 -6.00 -17.95
C ASP A 185 -7.02 -5.83 -16.43
N GLU A 186 -7.98 -6.60 -15.93
CA GLU A 186 -8.37 -6.57 -14.52
C GLU A 186 -7.24 -7.02 -13.59
N VAL A 187 -6.48 -8.06 -13.96
CA VAL A 187 -5.35 -8.57 -13.18
C VAL A 187 -4.31 -7.47 -13.01
N LYS A 188 -3.98 -6.80 -14.10
CA LYS A 188 -3.04 -5.69 -14.09
C LYS A 188 -3.52 -4.52 -13.23
N SER A 189 -4.79 -4.18 -13.28
CA SER A 189 -5.38 -3.12 -12.42
C SER A 189 -5.26 -3.44 -10.92
N ILE A 190 -5.23 -4.71 -10.54
CA ILE A 190 -5.13 -5.18 -9.15
C ILE A 190 -3.67 -5.30 -8.70
N THR A 191 -2.76 -5.69 -9.60
CA THR A 191 -1.36 -6.00 -9.26
C THR A 191 -0.38 -4.86 -9.53
N ASP A 192 -0.71 -3.91 -10.40
CA ASP A 192 0.15 -2.75 -10.69
C ASP A 192 0.52 -2.00 -9.41
N LEU A 193 1.79 -1.64 -9.30
CA LEU A 193 2.27 -0.79 -8.23
C LEU A 193 1.84 0.65 -8.45
N VAL A 194 1.02 1.16 -7.54
CA VAL A 194 0.55 2.55 -7.53
C VAL A 194 1.31 3.34 -6.47
N TYR A 195 1.89 4.48 -6.83
CA TYR A 195 2.58 5.36 -5.92
C TYR A 195 1.87 6.71 -5.77
N GLU A 196 1.67 7.13 -4.52
CA GLU A 196 1.16 8.46 -4.15
C GLU A 196 2.19 9.20 -3.31
N PRO A 197 2.94 10.16 -3.87
CA PRO A 197 3.99 10.89 -3.17
C PRO A 197 3.49 11.99 -2.21
N CYS A 198 2.21 12.34 -2.26
CA CYS A 198 1.61 13.38 -1.42
C CYS A 198 0.28 12.89 -0.87
N VAL A 199 0.33 11.79 -0.11
CA VAL A 199 -0.84 10.99 0.22
C VAL A 199 -1.90 11.75 1.04
N GLY A 200 -1.51 12.78 1.79
CA GLY A 200 -2.42 13.45 2.69
C GLY A 200 -3.06 12.45 3.65
N THR A 201 -4.37 12.44 3.71
CA THR A 201 -5.13 11.47 4.52
C THR A 201 -5.40 10.14 3.80
N GLY A 202 -4.96 9.99 2.56
CA GLY A 202 -5.17 8.77 1.76
C GLY A 202 -6.31 8.87 0.73
N ALA A 203 -6.98 10.01 0.60
CA ALA A 203 -8.15 10.15 -0.27
C ALA A 203 -7.92 9.67 -1.72
N MET A 204 -6.72 9.89 -2.26
CA MET A 204 -6.37 9.49 -3.63
C MET A 204 -6.21 7.98 -3.80
N VAL A 205 -5.72 7.28 -2.80
CA VAL A 205 -5.36 5.85 -2.88
C VAL A 205 -6.41 4.91 -2.32
N LEU A 206 -7.29 5.39 -1.44
CA LEU A 206 -8.34 4.56 -0.85
C LEU A 206 -9.28 3.93 -1.91
N PRO A 207 -9.70 4.64 -2.99
CA PRO A 207 -10.52 4.07 -4.05
C PRO A 207 -9.75 3.18 -5.03
N SER A 208 -8.42 3.17 -4.99
CA SER A 208 -7.60 2.39 -5.93
C SER A 208 -7.93 0.90 -5.87
N ARG A 209 -8.06 0.27 -7.03
CA ARG A 209 -8.20 -1.18 -7.14
C ARG A 209 -6.91 -1.93 -6.87
N SER A 210 -5.75 -1.28 -7.00
CA SER A 210 -4.48 -1.95 -6.75
C SER A 210 -4.37 -2.40 -5.29
N LEU A 211 -3.94 -3.65 -5.10
CA LEU A 211 -3.52 -4.19 -3.80
C LEU A 211 -2.07 -3.79 -3.47
N ASN A 212 -1.39 -3.16 -4.43
CA ASN A 212 0.02 -2.86 -4.39
C ASN A 212 0.23 -1.34 -4.37
N VAL A 213 -0.23 -0.69 -3.31
CA VAL A 213 -0.16 0.77 -3.17
C VAL A 213 0.97 1.15 -2.22
N VAL A 214 1.81 2.08 -2.64
CA VAL A 214 2.82 2.75 -1.83
C VAL A 214 2.48 4.23 -1.73
N ALA A 215 2.57 4.79 -0.57
CA ALA A 215 2.20 6.17 -0.32
C ALA A 215 3.22 6.86 0.59
N SER A 216 3.38 8.16 0.40
CA SER A 216 4.23 8.97 1.27
C SER A 216 3.66 10.37 1.48
N ASP A 217 4.06 11.00 2.56
CA ASP A 217 3.79 12.41 2.85
C ASP A 217 4.89 12.98 3.72
N LEU A 218 5.18 14.25 3.56
CA LEU A 218 6.14 14.97 4.39
C LEU A 218 5.63 15.15 5.83
N SER A 219 4.31 15.16 6.00
CA SER A 219 3.65 15.39 7.28
C SER A 219 3.36 14.11 8.04
N HIS A 220 3.95 13.95 9.22
CA HIS A 220 3.62 12.86 10.16
C HIS A 220 2.13 12.81 10.51
N LEU A 221 1.45 13.96 10.55
CA LEU A 221 0.02 14.04 10.84
C LEU A 221 -0.79 13.39 9.71
N MET A 222 -0.44 13.69 8.45
CA MET A 222 -1.09 13.12 7.28
C MET A 222 -0.85 11.61 7.17
N VAL A 223 0.39 11.18 7.34
CA VAL A 223 0.74 9.74 7.37
C VAL A 223 -0.06 8.97 8.43
N ARG A 224 -0.26 9.57 9.62
CA ARG A 224 -1.12 8.97 10.66
C ARG A 224 -2.58 8.85 10.22
N ALA A 225 -3.13 9.89 9.63
CA ALA A 225 -4.50 9.87 9.12
C ALA A 225 -4.66 8.84 7.99
N ALA A 226 -3.74 8.80 7.04
CA ALA A 226 -3.72 7.82 5.96
C ALA A 226 -3.67 6.39 6.50
N ALA A 227 -2.83 6.13 7.50
CA ALA A 227 -2.73 4.81 8.13
C ALA A 227 -4.02 4.37 8.84
N ILE A 228 -4.69 5.28 9.54
CA ILE A 228 -5.98 4.99 10.18
C ILE A 228 -7.02 4.63 9.12
N GLN A 229 -7.13 5.42 8.04
CA GLN A 229 -8.07 5.15 6.96
C GLN A 229 -7.71 3.88 6.19
N ALA A 230 -6.42 3.62 5.99
CA ALA A 230 -5.96 2.35 5.42
C ALA A 230 -6.36 1.14 6.29
N PHE A 231 -6.20 1.24 7.61
CA PHE A 231 -6.67 0.18 8.51
C PHE A 231 -8.16 -0.11 8.35
N LEU A 232 -8.97 0.94 8.26
CA LEU A 232 -10.42 0.81 8.18
C LEU A 232 -10.90 0.32 6.81
N TYR A 233 -10.23 0.74 5.71
CA TYR A 233 -10.79 0.58 4.37
C TYR A 233 -9.86 -0.13 3.37
N LYS A 234 -8.54 -0.11 3.59
CA LYS A 234 -7.56 -0.68 2.67
C LYS A 234 -6.36 -1.30 3.40
N PRO A 235 -6.61 -2.42 4.12
CA PRO A 235 -5.57 -3.06 4.94
C PRO A 235 -4.31 -3.47 4.16
N SER A 236 -4.41 -3.64 2.84
CA SER A 236 -3.27 -3.93 1.96
C SER A 236 -2.18 -2.84 1.97
N MET A 237 -2.46 -1.64 2.44
CA MET A 237 -1.47 -0.58 2.60
C MET A 237 -0.68 -0.67 3.90
N LEU A 238 -1.18 -1.40 4.91
CA LEU A 238 -0.57 -1.49 6.24
C LEU A 238 0.04 -2.84 6.54
N TYR A 239 -0.60 -3.90 6.08
CA TYR A 239 -0.19 -5.27 6.38
C TYR A 239 0.21 -5.94 5.08
N VAL A 240 1.36 -5.51 4.60
CA VAL A 240 1.95 -6.02 3.38
C VAL A 240 2.82 -7.20 3.71
N PRO A 241 2.71 -8.28 2.92
CA PRO A 241 3.70 -9.34 3.01
C PRO A 241 5.06 -8.74 2.77
N ARG A 242 6.01 -9.02 3.64
CA ARG A 242 7.41 -8.86 3.24
C ARG A 242 7.61 -9.73 2.02
N PRO A 243 8.09 -9.18 0.91
CA PRO A 243 8.50 -10.00 -0.19
C PRO A 243 9.75 -10.77 0.28
N ILE A 244 9.56 -11.85 0.99
CA ILE A 244 10.56 -12.88 1.01
C ILE A 244 10.38 -13.56 -0.33
N ILE A 245 11.07 -13.04 -1.32
CA ILE A 245 11.13 -13.61 -2.64
C ILE A 245 11.89 -14.92 -2.47
N GLY A 246 11.24 -16.03 -2.76
CA GLY A 246 11.83 -17.35 -2.74
C GLY A 246 11.46 -18.11 -4.00
N LEU A 247 12.25 -19.13 -4.32
CA LEU A 247 11.88 -20.12 -5.34
C LEU A 247 10.69 -20.94 -4.82
N HIS A 248 9.64 -21.02 -5.63
CA HIS A 248 8.59 -21.99 -5.38
C HIS A 248 9.16 -23.40 -5.63
N ALA A 249 9.01 -24.29 -4.66
CA ALA A 249 9.62 -25.61 -4.71
C ALA A 249 9.17 -26.45 -5.93
N ASP A 250 7.95 -26.23 -6.41
CA ASP A 250 7.37 -27.05 -7.47
C ASP A 250 7.50 -26.45 -8.89
N THR A 251 7.66 -25.13 -9.00
CA THR A 251 7.67 -24.44 -10.30
C THR A 251 9.00 -23.77 -10.62
N GLU A 252 9.92 -23.69 -9.66
CA GLU A 252 11.19 -22.98 -9.77
C GLU A 252 11.06 -21.50 -10.15
N GLU A 253 9.84 -20.95 -10.06
CA GLU A 253 9.55 -19.55 -10.29
C GLU A 253 9.83 -18.72 -9.03
N LEU A 254 10.30 -17.51 -9.23
CA LEU A 254 10.40 -16.51 -8.15
C LEU A 254 8.98 -16.17 -7.68
N ARG A 255 8.66 -16.56 -6.46
CA ARG A 255 7.40 -16.22 -5.82
C ARG A 255 7.63 -15.52 -4.50
N ILE A 256 6.69 -14.64 -4.16
CA ILE A 256 6.62 -14.05 -2.83
C ILE A 256 6.30 -15.17 -1.84
N ASN A 257 7.19 -15.37 -0.86
CA ASN A 257 7.02 -16.43 0.13
C ASN A 257 5.85 -16.16 1.07
N LYS A 258 5.22 -17.25 1.57
CA LYS A 258 4.05 -17.24 2.45
C LYS A 258 4.28 -16.71 3.87
N TYR A 259 5.52 -16.45 4.25
CA TYR A 259 5.83 -15.97 5.59
C TYR A 259 5.71 -14.45 5.64
N PHE A 260 4.54 -14.01 6.11
CA PHE A 260 4.31 -12.61 6.44
C PHE A 260 4.74 -12.37 7.88
N ASP A 261 5.65 -11.46 8.06
CA ASP A 261 5.79 -10.84 9.36
C ASP A 261 4.83 -9.66 9.42
N PHE A 262 3.67 -9.87 10.04
CA PHE A 262 2.66 -8.83 10.25
C PHE A 262 3.14 -7.68 11.12
N ASN A 263 4.32 -7.80 11.67
CA ASN A 263 4.93 -6.77 12.50
C ASN A 263 5.73 -5.78 11.66
N VAL A 264 5.72 -5.90 10.34
CA VAL A 264 6.58 -5.09 9.51
C VAL A 264 5.82 -4.44 8.38
N ASP A 265 6.07 -3.17 8.28
CA ASP A 265 6.03 -2.35 7.10
C ASP A 265 4.63 -1.99 6.59
N SER A 266 4.14 -0.93 7.17
CA SER A 266 3.28 0.00 6.47
C SER A 266 3.93 0.38 5.14
N ARG A 267 3.19 0.37 4.05
CA ARG A 267 3.59 0.99 2.78
C ARG A 267 3.26 2.48 2.74
N ILE A 268 3.03 3.08 3.89
CA ILE A 268 2.82 4.52 4.06
C ILE A 268 4.02 5.07 4.80
N TYR A 269 4.80 5.91 4.11
CA TYR A 269 6.07 6.44 4.59
C TYR A 269 5.94 7.91 4.94
N CYS A 270 6.72 8.36 5.91
CA CYS A 270 6.90 9.79 6.18
C CYS A 270 8.24 10.24 5.62
N GLY A 271 8.23 11.28 4.77
CA GLY A 271 9.47 11.79 4.22
C GLY A 271 9.29 12.65 2.99
N ASP A 272 10.41 13.15 2.48
CA ASP A 272 10.46 14.00 1.31
C ASP A 272 10.57 13.18 0.04
N SER A 273 9.49 13.17 -0.74
CA SER A 273 9.41 12.45 -2.01
C SER A 273 10.32 13.02 -3.10
N LEU A 274 10.74 14.29 -2.99
CA LEU A 274 11.65 14.92 -3.94
C LEU A 274 13.10 14.53 -3.68
N LEU A 275 13.47 14.38 -2.40
CA LEU A 275 14.80 13.96 -1.98
C LEU A 275 14.92 12.43 -1.96
N GLY A 276 13.79 11.72 -1.89
CA GLY A 276 13.77 10.28 -1.73
C GLY A 276 14.19 9.83 -0.34
N GLU A 277 14.04 10.68 0.65
CA GLU A 277 14.36 10.41 2.04
C GLU A 277 13.10 10.09 2.81
N PHE A 278 12.92 8.81 3.14
CA PHE A 278 11.74 8.34 3.85
C PHE A 278 12.13 7.69 5.17
N THR A 279 11.34 7.96 6.20
CA THR A 279 11.36 7.20 7.44
C THR A 279 10.21 6.20 7.42
N CYS A 280 10.53 4.93 7.50
CA CYS A 280 9.52 3.92 7.78
C CYS A 280 9.24 3.94 9.29
N PRO A 281 7.98 4.15 9.70
CA PRO A 281 7.63 4.02 11.09
C PRO A 281 7.91 2.60 11.55
N LYS A 282 8.69 2.48 12.63
CA LYS A 282 9.11 1.20 13.16
C LYS A 282 8.02 0.37 13.77
N ASN A 283 8.31 -0.89 13.71
CA ASN A 283 7.72 -1.88 14.57
C ASN A 283 8.24 -1.74 16.00
N ILE A 284 7.39 -1.20 16.88
CA ILE A 284 7.70 -1.02 18.31
C ILE A 284 7.84 -2.33 19.09
N PHE A 285 7.57 -3.48 18.48
CA PHE A 285 7.66 -4.79 19.15
C PHE A 285 9.06 -5.43 19.06
N LEU A 286 9.97 -4.86 18.28
CA LEU A 286 11.33 -5.33 18.19
C LEU A 286 12.24 -4.43 19.05
N GLU A 287 12.62 -4.91 20.24
CA GLU A 287 13.60 -4.23 21.09
C GLU A 287 14.88 -3.91 20.29
N GLY A 288 15.35 -2.67 20.39
CA GLY A 288 16.59 -2.20 19.74
C GLY A 288 16.45 -1.84 18.27
N SER A 289 15.22 -1.83 17.72
CA SER A 289 15.03 -1.38 16.36
C SER A 289 15.08 0.15 16.26
N GLU A 290 16.01 0.76 15.58
CA GLU A 290 16.08 2.17 15.23
C GLU A 290 15.24 2.47 13.97
N PHE A 291 14.78 3.68 13.68
CA PHE A 291 14.13 4.01 12.42
C PHE A 291 15.00 3.49 11.28
N VAL A 292 14.45 2.63 10.43
CA VAL A 292 15.13 2.23 9.22
C VAL A 292 14.85 3.32 8.22
N ASP A 293 15.85 4.12 7.92
CA ASP A 293 15.80 5.04 6.82
C ASP A 293 15.69 4.22 5.55
N VAL A 294 14.52 4.20 4.97
CA VAL A 294 14.31 3.57 3.68
C VAL A 294 14.53 4.66 2.64
N PHE A 295 15.72 4.69 2.08
CA PHE A 295 16.05 5.62 1.01
C PHE A 295 15.54 5.04 -0.32
N PHE A 296 14.33 5.40 -0.69
CA PHE A 296 13.81 5.14 -2.02
C PHE A 296 13.32 6.43 -2.64
N HIS A 297 14.10 6.96 -3.54
CA HIS A 297 13.54 7.85 -4.52
C HIS A 297 13.02 6.98 -5.67
N PRO A 298 11.71 6.96 -5.96
CA PRO A 298 11.16 6.12 -7.03
C PRO A 298 11.80 6.40 -8.40
N LEU A 299 12.35 7.59 -8.57
CA LEU A 299 13.04 8.03 -9.79
C LEU A 299 14.57 7.89 -9.71
N ASP A 300 15.16 7.53 -8.57
CA ASP A 300 16.61 7.36 -8.45
C ASP A 300 17.02 5.93 -8.78
N LEU A 301 17.14 5.66 -10.07
CA LEU A 301 17.43 4.33 -10.59
C LEU A 301 18.79 3.79 -10.12
N GLU A 302 19.76 4.65 -9.77
CA GLU A 302 21.05 4.22 -9.24
C GLU A 302 20.92 3.54 -7.88
N LYS A 303 19.90 3.91 -7.09
CA LYS A 303 19.61 3.28 -5.81
C LYS A 303 18.84 1.96 -5.96
N HIS A 304 18.33 1.65 -7.14
CA HIS A 304 17.69 0.37 -7.44
C HIS A 304 18.74 -0.68 -7.75
N GLU A 305 19.21 -1.35 -6.73
CA GLU A 305 20.29 -2.36 -6.84
C GLU A 305 19.99 -3.49 -7.83
N ILE A 306 18.72 -3.69 -8.20
CA ILE A 306 18.33 -4.73 -9.16
C ILE A 306 19.00 -4.56 -10.53
N TYR A 307 19.28 -3.34 -10.96
CA TYR A 307 19.98 -3.07 -12.22
C TYR A 307 21.40 -3.65 -12.26
N LEU A 308 22.00 -3.86 -11.10
CA LEU A 308 23.31 -4.50 -11.02
C LEU A 308 23.27 -5.98 -11.43
N TYR A 309 22.09 -6.57 -11.51
CA TYR A 309 21.88 -7.99 -11.75
C TYR A 309 21.10 -8.29 -13.03
N GLU A 310 20.95 -7.32 -13.96
CA GLU A 310 20.20 -7.55 -15.20
C GLU A 310 20.78 -8.67 -16.05
N ASP A 311 22.12 -8.77 -16.12
CA ASP A 311 22.80 -9.81 -16.84
C ASP A 311 22.59 -11.20 -16.21
N GLU A 312 22.47 -11.27 -14.90
CA GLU A 312 22.15 -12.48 -14.15
C GLU A 312 20.67 -12.85 -14.30
N LEU A 313 19.76 -11.88 -14.29
CA LEU A 313 18.31 -12.09 -14.47
C LEU A 313 17.97 -12.61 -15.88
N SER A 314 18.81 -12.35 -16.87
CA SER A 314 18.67 -12.91 -18.22
C SER A 314 19.01 -14.40 -18.32
N LYS A 315 19.66 -14.98 -17.29
CA LYS A 315 20.08 -16.39 -17.25
C LYS A 315 19.01 -17.25 -16.53
N PRO A 316 18.94 -18.55 -16.79
CA PRO A 316 18.10 -19.46 -16.04
C PRO A 316 18.42 -19.37 -14.55
N TRP A 317 17.39 -19.19 -13.71
CA TRP A 317 17.56 -18.99 -12.27
C TRP A 317 18.41 -20.05 -11.57
N GLN A 318 18.23 -21.32 -11.96
CA GLN A 318 18.97 -22.47 -11.42
C GLN A 318 20.45 -22.45 -11.77
N SER A 319 20.85 -21.71 -12.82
CA SER A 319 22.25 -21.58 -13.22
C SER A 319 23.01 -20.57 -12.37
N LEU A 320 22.30 -19.76 -11.57
CA LEU A 320 22.90 -18.75 -10.72
C LEU A 320 23.38 -19.38 -9.41
N SER A 321 24.53 -18.91 -8.90
CA SER A 321 24.99 -19.31 -7.58
C SER A 321 24.03 -18.84 -6.49
N PHE A 322 23.95 -19.59 -5.39
CA PHE A 322 23.07 -19.23 -4.25
C PHE A 322 23.35 -17.83 -3.71
N GLU A 323 24.60 -17.39 -3.66
CA GLU A 323 24.97 -16.04 -3.22
C GLU A 323 24.44 -14.94 -4.16
N ILE A 324 24.45 -15.18 -5.47
CA ILE A 324 23.87 -14.25 -6.45
C ILE A 324 22.35 -14.24 -6.32
N GLN A 325 21.71 -15.40 -6.24
CA GLN A 325 20.26 -15.50 -6.02
C GLN A 325 19.83 -14.72 -4.78
N LYS A 326 20.54 -14.88 -3.66
CA LYS A 326 20.27 -14.16 -2.40
C LYS A 326 20.41 -12.64 -2.56
N LYS A 327 21.42 -12.17 -3.29
CA LYS A 327 21.61 -10.74 -3.55
C LYS A 327 20.52 -10.16 -4.44
N ILE A 328 20.15 -10.86 -5.53
CA ILE A 328 19.05 -10.47 -6.41
C ILE A 328 17.74 -10.36 -5.61
N VAL A 329 17.44 -11.36 -4.79
CA VAL A 329 16.26 -11.36 -3.92
C VAL A 329 16.25 -10.16 -2.98
N ALA A 330 17.38 -9.85 -2.36
CA ALA A 330 17.52 -8.70 -1.49
C ALA A 330 17.34 -7.36 -2.23
N ALA A 331 17.89 -7.27 -3.46
CA ALA A 331 17.73 -6.09 -4.32
C ALA A 331 16.28 -5.90 -4.76
N MET A 332 15.61 -6.97 -5.22
CA MET A 332 14.19 -6.92 -5.59
C MET A 332 13.29 -6.52 -4.43
N ALA A 333 13.62 -6.94 -3.21
CA ALA A 333 12.86 -6.57 -2.02
C ALA A 333 12.96 -5.07 -1.69
N LYS A 334 13.99 -4.39 -2.14
CA LYS A 334 14.19 -2.95 -1.94
C LYS A 334 13.62 -2.09 -3.08
N GLU A 335 13.27 -2.67 -4.20
CA GLU A 335 12.88 -1.91 -5.38
C GLU A 335 11.44 -1.41 -5.28
N ILE A 336 11.24 -0.11 -5.48
CA ILE A 336 9.92 0.50 -5.69
C ILE A 336 9.94 1.19 -7.04
N GLN A 337 9.50 0.50 -8.10
CA GLN A 337 9.22 1.10 -9.40
C GLN A 337 7.71 1.13 -9.62
N PRO A 338 7.07 2.31 -9.50
CA PRO A 338 5.62 2.38 -9.69
C PRO A 338 5.26 2.20 -11.18
N ASP A 339 4.26 1.37 -11.43
CA ASP A 339 3.62 1.28 -12.74
C ASP A 339 2.78 2.53 -13.01
N LYS A 340 2.23 3.10 -11.95
CA LYS A 340 1.35 4.28 -11.99
C LYS A 340 1.64 5.22 -10.83
N THR A 341 1.61 6.52 -11.10
CA THR A 341 1.66 7.56 -10.06
C THR A 341 0.34 8.32 -10.08
N LEU A 342 -0.25 8.47 -8.91
CA LEU A 342 -1.51 9.18 -8.69
C LEU A 342 -1.31 10.18 -7.56
N THR A 343 -1.39 11.48 -7.85
CA THR A 343 -1.09 12.48 -6.84
C THR A 343 -1.89 13.78 -7.00
N ASN A 344 -2.13 14.42 -5.87
CA ASN A 344 -2.54 15.82 -5.80
C ASN A 344 -1.48 16.58 -4.98
N PRO A 345 -0.41 17.08 -5.65
CA PRO A 345 0.68 17.75 -4.96
C PRO A 345 0.23 19.08 -4.35
N PRO A 346 0.92 19.59 -3.32
CA PRO A 346 0.59 20.87 -2.74
C PRO A 346 0.78 22.02 -3.75
N PHE A 347 -0.32 22.76 -3.99
CA PHE A 347 -0.30 23.91 -4.88
C PHE A 347 0.45 25.07 -4.19
N ASN A 348 1.32 25.75 -4.95
CA ASN A 348 2.15 26.86 -4.47
C ASN A 348 3.29 26.49 -3.49
N ALA A 349 3.60 25.22 -3.28
CA ALA A 349 4.77 24.84 -2.54
C ALA A 349 6.04 25.40 -3.21
N LYS A 350 6.83 26.15 -2.45
CA LYS A 350 8.12 26.63 -2.94
C LYS A 350 9.14 25.53 -2.73
N ILE A 351 9.57 24.90 -3.79
CA ILE A 351 10.65 23.92 -3.73
C ILE A 351 11.97 24.67 -3.51
N PRO A 352 12.71 24.41 -2.43
CA PRO A 352 14.01 25.02 -2.18
C PRO A 352 14.99 24.79 -3.35
N LYS A 353 15.93 25.71 -3.51
CA LYS A 353 16.87 25.64 -4.64
C LYS A 353 17.73 24.38 -4.61
N HIS A 354 18.20 23.99 -3.44
CA HIS A 354 19.02 22.79 -3.26
C HIS A 354 18.27 21.49 -3.60
N GLU A 355 16.97 21.42 -3.32
CA GLU A 355 16.13 20.27 -3.72
C GLU A 355 15.98 20.20 -5.23
N LYS A 356 15.78 21.34 -5.91
CA LYS A 356 15.75 21.40 -7.37
C LYS A 356 17.08 20.93 -8.00
N GLU A 357 18.19 21.40 -7.46
CA GLU A 357 19.52 21.01 -7.92
C GLU A 357 19.74 19.50 -7.76
N HIS A 358 19.32 18.95 -6.61
CA HIS A 358 19.39 17.51 -6.35
C HIS A 358 18.51 16.71 -7.33
N MET A 359 17.26 17.15 -7.56
CA MET A 359 16.37 16.53 -8.55
C MET A 359 16.95 16.57 -9.97
N ASP A 360 17.53 17.71 -10.36
CA ASP A 360 18.15 17.85 -11.69
C ASP A 360 19.36 16.90 -11.85
N GLU A 361 20.11 16.66 -10.79
CA GLU A 361 21.21 15.69 -10.79
C GLU A 361 20.69 14.25 -10.94
N ILE A 362 19.63 13.89 -10.18
CA ILE A 362 18.99 12.57 -10.30
C ILE A 362 18.47 12.36 -11.72
N ILE A 363 17.76 13.35 -12.29
CA ILE A 363 17.21 13.24 -13.65
C ILE A 363 18.31 13.05 -14.68
N LYS A 364 19.40 13.81 -14.60
CA LYS A 364 20.55 13.66 -15.50
C LYS A 364 21.18 12.28 -15.40
N ARG A 365 21.39 11.80 -14.17
CA ARG A 365 21.95 10.46 -13.92
C ARG A 365 21.05 9.37 -14.47
N ASN A 366 19.74 9.46 -14.21
CA ASN A 366 18.77 8.49 -14.67
C ASN A 366 18.61 8.44 -16.20
N GLN A 367 18.84 9.55 -16.91
CA GLN A 367 18.80 9.55 -18.39
C GLN A 367 19.74 8.50 -18.98
N VAL A 368 20.93 8.36 -18.42
CA VAL A 368 21.92 7.37 -18.88
C VAL A 368 21.37 5.95 -18.71
N PHE A 369 20.77 5.65 -17.55
CA PHE A 369 20.19 4.33 -17.28
C PHE A 369 18.96 4.06 -18.15
N ILE A 370 18.07 5.04 -18.31
CA ILE A 370 16.88 4.92 -19.17
C ILE A 370 17.26 4.67 -20.63
N GLU A 371 18.27 5.36 -21.14
CA GLU A 371 18.75 5.15 -22.52
C GLU A 371 19.40 3.78 -22.69
N ALA A 372 20.19 3.35 -21.73
CA ALA A 372 20.79 2.02 -21.73
C ALA A 372 19.71 0.92 -21.71
N ARG A 373 18.70 1.06 -20.83
CA ARG A 373 17.56 0.13 -20.74
C ARG A 373 16.76 0.07 -22.04
N LYS A 374 16.36 1.22 -22.59
CA LYS A 374 15.65 1.28 -23.88
C LYS A 374 16.44 0.63 -25.03
N SER A 375 17.76 0.75 -25.01
CA SER A 375 18.63 0.11 -26.00
C SER A 375 18.64 -1.41 -25.83
N ARG A 376 18.66 -1.92 -24.58
CA ARG A 376 18.59 -3.36 -24.28
C ARG A 376 17.22 -3.95 -24.62
N GLU A 377 16.14 -3.25 -24.27
CA GLU A 377 14.77 -3.68 -24.62
C GLU A 377 14.58 -3.79 -26.14
N ARG A 378 15.12 -2.84 -26.91
CA ARG A 378 15.12 -2.92 -28.37
C ARG A 378 15.93 -4.11 -28.88
N LEU A 379 17.11 -4.36 -28.33
CA LEU A 379 17.93 -5.52 -28.71
C LEU A 379 17.22 -6.84 -28.39
N SER A 380 16.62 -6.95 -27.19
CA SER A 380 15.84 -8.12 -26.79
C SER A 380 14.62 -8.35 -27.71
N MET A 381 13.91 -7.28 -28.08
CA MET A 381 12.79 -7.36 -29.01
C MET A 381 13.22 -7.79 -30.40
N PHE A 382 14.36 -7.30 -30.90
CA PHE A 382 14.93 -7.75 -32.18
C PHE A 382 15.33 -9.23 -32.14
N GLN A 383 15.97 -9.69 -31.07
CA GLN A 383 16.32 -11.09 -30.87
C GLN A 383 15.10 -12.02 -30.79
N GLN A 384 14.01 -11.55 -30.17
CA GLN A 384 12.75 -12.30 -30.14
C GLN A 384 12.14 -12.40 -31.54
N ILE A 385 12.12 -11.31 -32.30
CA ILE A 385 11.60 -11.29 -33.67
C ILE A 385 12.45 -12.19 -34.56
N GLU A 386 13.79 -12.14 -34.49
CA GLU A 386 14.69 -13.03 -35.23
C GLU A 386 14.38 -14.50 -34.90
N LYS A 387 14.23 -14.85 -33.64
CA LYS A 387 13.89 -16.21 -33.20
C LYS A 387 12.51 -16.68 -33.68
N GLU A 388 11.52 -15.79 -33.68
CA GLU A 388 10.19 -16.08 -34.22
C GLU A 388 10.22 -16.28 -35.74
N VAL A 389 11.02 -15.51 -36.46
CA VAL A 389 11.23 -15.64 -37.91
C VAL A 389 11.94 -16.96 -38.19
N GLU A 390 13.01 -17.29 -37.46
CA GLU A 390 13.72 -18.56 -37.60
C GLU A 390 12.82 -19.76 -37.36
N ASN A 391 12.01 -19.74 -36.31
CA ASN A 391 11.05 -20.79 -36.00
C ASN A 391 9.98 -20.95 -37.11
N LYS A 392 9.48 -19.80 -37.65
CA LYS A 392 8.56 -19.86 -38.81
C LYS A 392 9.20 -20.41 -40.07
N ILE A 393 10.46 -20.05 -40.34
CA ILE A 393 11.19 -20.59 -41.48
C ILE A 393 11.41 -22.12 -41.30
N GLU A 394 11.72 -22.57 -40.09
CA GLU A 394 11.92 -23.98 -39.77
C GLU A 394 10.62 -24.80 -39.93
N LEU A 395 9.49 -24.26 -39.51
CA LEU A 395 8.15 -24.85 -39.74
C LEU A 395 7.82 -24.97 -41.23
N ILE A 396 8.09 -23.93 -42.04
CA ILE A 396 7.84 -23.92 -43.47
C ILE A 396 8.80 -24.90 -44.20
N THR A 397 10.04 -25.02 -43.77
CA THR A 397 11.01 -25.95 -44.38
C THR A 397 10.74 -27.41 -44.02
N THR A 398 10.07 -27.71 -42.91
CA THR A 398 9.62 -29.06 -42.55
C THR A 398 8.41 -29.52 -43.39
N ASP A 399 7.53 -28.60 -43.76
CA ASP A 399 6.34 -28.89 -44.60
C ASP A 399 6.66 -28.95 -46.12
N TYR A 400 7.71 -28.26 -46.57
CA TYR A 400 8.09 -28.25 -47.98
C TYR A 400 9.46 -28.95 -48.18
N LYS A 401 9.44 -30.31 -48.22
CA LYS A 401 10.62 -31.07 -48.60
C LYS A 401 11.00 -30.79 -50.06
N GLY A 402 11.94 -29.89 -50.28
CA GLY A 402 12.48 -29.61 -51.59
C GLY A 402 12.78 -28.14 -51.97
N VAL A 403 12.45 -27.19 -51.11
CA VAL A 403 12.72 -25.75 -51.35
C VAL A 403 13.93 -25.31 -50.52
N SER A 404 14.92 -24.67 -51.14
CA SER A 404 16.09 -24.19 -50.40
C SER A 404 15.79 -23.02 -49.50
N ARG A 405 16.46 -22.91 -48.36
CA ARG A 405 16.31 -21.82 -47.36
C ARG A 405 16.46 -20.41 -47.99
N GLU A 406 17.28 -20.28 -49.04
CA GLU A 406 17.44 -19.02 -49.76
C GLU A 406 16.21 -18.64 -50.61
N GLN A 407 15.47 -19.60 -51.12
CA GLN A 407 14.26 -19.34 -51.94
C GLN A 407 13.08 -18.88 -51.08
N LEU A 408 13.05 -19.25 -49.80
CA LEU A 408 12.03 -18.81 -48.84
C LEU A 408 12.24 -17.41 -48.31
N MET A 409 13.51 -16.94 -48.23
CA MET A 409 13.79 -15.57 -47.75
C MET A 409 13.41 -14.47 -48.75
N PHE A 410 13.12 -14.78 -50.00
CA PHE A 410 12.65 -13.83 -51.01
C PHE A 410 11.11 -13.81 -51.20
N ALA A 411 10.37 -14.57 -50.42
CA ALA A 411 8.92 -14.66 -50.53
C ALA A 411 8.15 -13.83 -49.44
N PHE A 412 8.89 -13.07 -48.64
CA PHE A 412 8.30 -12.19 -47.62
C PHE A 412 8.75 -10.74 -47.79
#